data_239970d38658c79e380c545e9635cb23
#
_entry.id   239970d38658c79e380c545e9635cb23
#
_cell.length_a   1.000
_cell.length_b   1.000
_cell.length_c   1.000
_cell.angle_alpha   90.00
_cell.angle_beta   90.00
_cell.angle_gamma   90.00
#
_symmetry.space_group_name_H-M   'P 1'
#
loop_
_entity.id
_entity.type
_entity.pdbx_description
1 polymer ?
#
loop_
_entity_poly.entity_id
_entity_poly.type
_entity_poly.pdbx_seq_one_letter_code
_entity_poly.pdbx_strand_id
1 'polypeptide(L)'
;AVTLNVLHISAYNLIYEEGTALWRMREKGLVKECEEEESLQMFETLIDVLGFSGYEHYEISNFARSGRYAFHNTSYWKGVPYLGLGAAAHSYDGKSRRINPSSLSEYMEALQTGHVAYMEEKETVDSLYNEYILTSLRTCWGLNLKKLEDDFGVERMRYCLEQALPHIC
;
A
#
# COMPACT_ATOMS: atom_id res chain seq x y z
N ALA A 1 -8.38 8.29 19.84
CA ALA A 1 -7.00 7.97 19.44
C ALA A 1 -6.01 8.99 20.00
N VAL A 2 -6.20 10.31 19.69
CA VAL A 2 -5.27 11.39 20.11
C VAL A 2 -5.02 11.41 21.62
N THR A 3 -6.06 11.24 22.43
CA THR A 3 -5.96 11.19 23.92
C THR A 3 -5.10 10.05 24.47
N LEU A 4 -4.89 8.99 23.70
CA LEU A 4 -4.02 7.86 24.05
C LEU A 4 -2.53 8.17 23.82
N ASN A 5 -2.22 9.31 23.18
CA ASN A 5 -0.88 9.76 22.86
C ASN A 5 0.01 8.68 22.20
N VAL A 6 -0.57 7.91 21.29
CA VAL A 6 0.15 6.89 20.53
C VAL A 6 1.10 7.55 19.51
N LEU A 7 2.17 6.86 19.12
CA LEU A 7 3.19 7.40 18.22
C LEU A 7 2.80 7.27 16.74
N HIS A 8 1.88 6.35 16.44
CA HIS A 8 1.48 6.03 15.07
C HIS A 8 -0.01 5.67 15.03
N ILE A 9 -0.70 6.10 13.97
CA ILE A 9 -2.11 5.79 13.72
C ILE A 9 -2.23 5.35 12.26
N SER A 10 -2.88 4.21 12.05
CA SER A 10 -3.35 3.78 10.72
C SER A 10 -4.86 3.94 10.67
N ALA A 11 -5.37 4.59 9.63
CA ALA A 11 -6.79 4.81 9.42
C ALA A 11 -7.14 4.47 7.97
N TYR A 12 -8.05 3.54 7.79
CA TYR A 12 -8.44 3.01 6.48
C TYR A 12 -9.91 3.28 6.20
N ASN A 13 -10.23 3.57 4.96
CA ASN A 13 -11.61 3.47 4.49
C ASN A 13 -12.02 1.99 4.44
N LEU A 14 -13.26 1.73 4.85
CA LEU A 14 -13.83 0.39 4.81
C LEU A 14 -14.10 -0.01 3.36
N ILE A 15 -13.53 -1.14 2.96
CA ILE A 15 -13.73 -1.73 1.64
C ILE A 15 -14.67 -2.93 1.76
N TYR A 16 -15.65 -3.01 0.87
CA TYR A 16 -16.61 -4.12 0.79
C TYR A 16 -16.12 -5.16 -0.22
N GLU A 17 -15.16 -6.00 0.18
CA GLU A 17 -14.61 -7.04 -0.70
C GLU A 17 -15.64 -8.13 -1.00
N GLU A 18 -15.79 -8.48 -2.27
CA GLU A 18 -16.65 -9.55 -2.74
C GLU A 18 -16.36 -10.89 -2.02
N GLY A 19 -17.40 -11.63 -1.69
CA GLY A 19 -17.30 -12.90 -0.97
C GLY A 19 -17.18 -12.79 0.55
N THR A 20 -16.97 -11.59 1.11
CA THR A 20 -16.93 -11.37 2.57
C THR A 20 -18.34 -11.33 3.18
N ALA A 21 -18.42 -11.49 4.51
CA ALA A 21 -19.69 -11.35 5.22
C ALA A 21 -20.27 -9.93 5.09
N LEU A 22 -19.41 -8.92 5.17
CA LEU A 22 -19.80 -7.51 5.08
C LEU A 22 -20.32 -7.16 3.69
N TRP A 23 -19.67 -7.64 2.63
CA TRP A 23 -20.16 -7.49 1.27
C TRP A 23 -21.56 -8.09 1.09
N ARG A 24 -21.79 -9.33 1.60
CA ARG A 24 -23.12 -9.96 1.56
C ARG A 24 -24.17 -9.19 2.34
N MET A 25 -23.81 -8.52 3.43
CA MET A 25 -24.73 -7.65 4.19
C MET A 25 -25.10 -6.42 3.38
N ARG A 26 -24.13 -5.80 2.67
CA ARG A 26 -24.39 -4.68 1.76
C ARG A 26 -25.36 -5.08 0.63
N GLU A 27 -25.10 -6.18 -0.05
CA GLU A 27 -25.97 -6.69 -1.11
C GLU A 27 -27.41 -6.98 -0.65
N LYS A 28 -27.59 -7.32 0.62
CA LYS A 28 -28.91 -7.51 1.25
C LYS A 28 -29.53 -6.23 1.77
N GLY A 29 -28.88 -5.07 1.61
CA GLY A 29 -29.34 -3.80 2.12
C GLY A 29 -29.33 -3.68 3.65
N LEU A 30 -28.63 -4.57 4.36
CA LEU A 30 -28.49 -4.54 5.83
C LEU A 30 -27.46 -3.51 6.30
N VAL A 31 -26.54 -3.14 5.42
CA VAL A 31 -25.53 -2.11 5.64
C VAL A 31 -25.51 -1.22 4.42
N LYS A 32 -25.48 0.09 4.62
CA LYS A 32 -25.32 1.08 3.55
C LYS A 32 -23.85 1.47 3.47
N GLU A 33 -23.29 1.44 2.28
CA GLU A 33 -21.96 1.99 1.99
C GLU A 33 -22.02 3.52 2.13
N CYS A 34 -20.94 4.09 2.65
CA CYS A 34 -20.80 5.54 2.75
C CYS A 34 -20.74 6.15 1.34
N GLU A 35 -21.40 7.27 1.14
CA GLU A 35 -21.30 8.00 -0.12
C GLU A 35 -19.88 8.57 -0.29
N GLU A 36 -19.40 8.66 -1.52
CA GLU A 36 -18.02 9.07 -1.84
C GLU A 36 -17.69 10.45 -1.23
N GLU A 37 -18.62 11.40 -1.32
CA GLU A 37 -18.44 12.75 -0.79
C GLU A 37 -18.34 12.77 0.74
N GLU A 38 -19.13 11.95 1.43
CA GLU A 38 -19.05 11.80 2.89
C GLU A 38 -17.73 11.12 3.30
N SER A 39 -17.28 10.12 2.54
CA SER A 39 -15.98 9.45 2.74
C SER A 39 -14.82 10.45 2.58
N LEU A 40 -14.87 11.31 1.57
CA LEU A 40 -13.88 12.35 1.35
C LEU A 40 -13.86 13.37 2.51
N GLN A 41 -15.02 13.85 2.96
CA GLN A 41 -15.11 14.76 4.11
C GLN A 41 -14.57 14.14 5.40
N MET A 42 -14.81 12.85 5.63
CA MET A 42 -14.23 12.13 6.77
C MET A 42 -12.71 12.05 6.67
N PHE A 43 -12.18 11.81 5.48
CA PHE A 43 -10.74 11.75 5.24
C PHE A 43 -10.05 13.10 5.45
N GLU A 44 -10.63 14.18 4.91
CA GLU A 44 -10.13 15.55 5.12
C GLU A 44 -10.16 15.93 6.60
N THR A 45 -11.27 15.65 7.28
CA THR A 45 -11.39 15.88 8.73
C THR A 45 -10.33 15.12 9.52
N LEU A 46 -10.04 13.88 9.13
CA LEU A 46 -9.02 13.06 9.76
C LEU A 46 -7.62 13.69 9.61
N ILE A 47 -7.28 14.16 8.41
CA ILE A 47 -6.02 14.85 8.12
C ILE A 47 -5.87 16.08 8.99
N ASP A 48 -6.90 16.93 9.04
CA ASP A 48 -6.88 18.17 9.82
C ASP A 48 -6.74 17.90 11.32
N VAL A 49 -7.57 17.04 11.88
CA VAL A 49 -7.57 16.73 13.32
C VAL A 49 -6.24 16.12 13.76
N LEU A 50 -5.69 15.19 12.96
CA LEU A 50 -4.41 14.57 13.29
C LEU A 50 -3.24 15.55 13.07
N GLY A 51 -3.28 16.35 12.02
CA GLY A 51 -2.31 17.42 11.76
C GLY A 51 -2.24 18.43 12.90
N PHE A 52 -3.39 18.97 13.33
CA PHE A 52 -3.47 19.87 14.50
C PHE A 52 -3.00 19.20 15.80
N SER A 53 -3.10 17.88 15.89
CA SER A 53 -2.64 17.11 17.04
C SER A 53 -1.15 16.74 16.96
N GLY A 54 -0.42 17.23 15.95
CA GLY A 54 1.02 17.03 15.76
C GLY A 54 1.41 15.67 15.17
N TYR A 55 0.53 15.08 14.37
CA TYR A 55 0.86 13.94 13.54
C TYR A 55 1.15 14.39 12.10
N GLU A 56 2.16 13.79 11.48
CA GLU A 56 2.46 13.92 10.07
C GLU A 56 1.69 12.88 9.27
N HIS A 57 0.97 13.31 8.24
CA HIS A 57 0.34 12.42 7.26
C HIS A 57 1.42 11.98 6.26
N TYR A 58 2.07 10.85 6.51
CA TYR A 58 3.23 10.45 5.74
C TYR A 58 2.95 9.43 4.62
N GLU A 59 1.78 8.81 4.67
CA GLU A 59 1.26 7.91 3.63
C GLU A 59 -0.27 7.94 3.70
N ILE A 60 -0.96 7.65 2.62
CA ILE A 60 -2.42 7.82 2.45
C ILE A 60 -3.23 7.41 3.69
N SER A 61 -2.90 6.27 4.31
CA SER A 61 -3.63 5.72 5.46
C SER A 61 -2.87 5.82 6.77
N ASN A 62 -1.68 6.43 6.79
CA ASN A 62 -0.78 6.38 7.94
C ASN A 62 -0.33 7.77 8.40
N PHE A 63 -0.46 7.96 9.71
CA PHE A 63 -0.10 9.18 10.42
C PHE A 63 0.87 8.84 11.55
N ALA A 64 1.89 9.65 11.76
CA ALA A 64 2.88 9.41 12.80
C ALA A 64 3.36 10.70 13.46
N ARG A 65 3.77 10.62 14.72
CA ARG A 65 4.59 11.68 15.33
C ARG A 65 5.90 11.78 14.56
N SER A 66 6.50 12.98 14.53
CA SER A 66 7.70 13.27 13.73
C SER A 66 8.76 12.16 13.83
N GLY A 67 9.14 11.60 12.69
CA GLY A 67 10.13 10.53 12.59
C GLY A 67 9.71 9.16 13.13
N ARG A 68 8.45 8.98 13.58
CA ARG A 68 7.95 7.71 14.12
C ARG A 68 7.16 6.89 13.10
N TYR A 69 7.61 6.93 11.85
CA TYR A 69 7.01 6.16 10.75
C TYR A 69 7.11 4.65 10.99
N ALA A 70 6.09 3.91 10.57
CA ALA A 70 6.12 2.45 10.64
C ALA A 70 7.19 1.91 9.71
N PHE A 71 8.28 1.39 10.27
CA PHE A 71 9.43 0.89 9.51
C PHE A 71 9.01 -0.19 8.51
N HIS A 72 8.19 -1.14 8.95
CA HIS A 72 7.71 -2.22 8.11
C HIS A 72 6.91 -1.71 6.89
N ASN A 73 5.92 -0.82 7.11
CA ASN A 73 5.12 -0.25 6.01
C ASN A 73 5.98 0.58 5.05
N THR A 74 6.89 1.39 5.61
CA THR A 74 7.81 2.22 4.82
C THR A 74 8.72 1.37 3.93
N SER A 75 9.10 0.19 4.37
CA SER A 75 9.93 -0.73 3.58
C SER A 75 9.22 -1.19 2.30
N TYR A 76 7.91 -1.42 2.34
CA TYR A 76 7.13 -1.74 1.13
C TYR A 76 7.14 -0.58 0.12
N TRP A 77 6.87 0.64 0.60
CA TRP A 77 6.84 1.83 -0.26
C TRP A 77 8.21 2.18 -0.88
N LYS A 78 9.29 1.74 -0.24
CA LYS A 78 10.67 1.90 -0.72
C LYS A 78 11.18 0.73 -1.55
N GLY A 79 10.36 -0.28 -1.83
CA GLY A 79 10.75 -1.45 -2.60
C GLY A 79 11.85 -2.28 -1.94
N VAL A 80 11.92 -2.28 -0.60
CA VAL A 80 12.90 -3.09 0.13
C VAL A 80 12.51 -4.57 0.04
N PRO A 81 13.44 -5.47 -0.30
CA PRO A 81 13.16 -6.91 -0.30
C PRO A 81 12.66 -7.41 1.05
N TYR A 82 11.72 -8.35 1.03
CA TYR A 82 11.13 -8.93 2.23
C TYR A 82 10.76 -10.41 2.03
N LEU A 83 10.73 -11.14 3.13
CA LEU A 83 10.30 -12.53 3.20
C LEU A 83 8.94 -12.63 3.86
N GLY A 84 7.96 -13.20 3.15
CA GLY A 84 6.63 -13.48 3.67
C GLY A 84 6.57 -14.87 4.30
N LEU A 85 6.09 -14.95 5.54
CA LEU A 85 5.90 -16.17 6.28
C LEU A 85 4.41 -16.42 6.52
N GLY A 86 3.95 -17.63 6.21
CA GLY A 86 2.55 -18.04 6.39
C GLY A 86 1.80 -18.26 5.07
N ALA A 87 0.59 -18.81 5.17
CA ALA A 87 -0.32 -18.98 4.04
C ALA A 87 -0.67 -17.61 3.45
N ALA A 88 -0.80 -17.54 2.11
CA ALA A 88 -1.04 -16.34 1.33
C ALA A 88 0.03 -15.22 1.49
N ALA A 89 1.12 -15.44 2.24
CA ALA A 89 2.13 -14.42 2.42
C ALA A 89 2.97 -14.23 1.14
N HIS A 90 3.29 -12.97 0.85
CA HIS A 90 4.10 -12.58 -0.28
C HIS A 90 5.55 -12.34 0.15
N SER A 91 6.49 -12.73 -0.69
CA SER A 91 7.90 -12.33 -0.60
C SER A 91 8.28 -11.51 -1.82
N TYR A 92 9.28 -10.65 -1.69
CA TYR A 92 9.81 -9.84 -2.77
C TYR A 92 11.33 -9.76 -2.67
N ASP A 93 12.03 -10.00 -3.76
CA ASP A 93 13.50 -9.99 -3.82
C ASP A 93 14.09 -8.79 -4.59
N GLY A 94 13.24 -7.84 -5.00
CA GLY A 94 13.60 -6.70 -5.82
C GLY A 94 13.36 -6.92 -7.33
N LYS A 95 12.98 -8.14 -7.76
CA LYS A 95 12.76 -8.50 -9.18
C LYS A 95 11.58 -9.41 -9.41
N SER A 96 11.23 -10.20 -8.42
CA SER A 96 10.10 -11.14 -8.49
C SER A 96 9.33 -11.15 -7.18
N ARG A 97 8.04 -11.47 -7.26
CA ARG A 97 7.19 -11.76 -6.11
C ARG A 97 6.95 -13.25 -6.03
N ARG A 98 6.99 -13.79 -4.82
CA ARG A 98 6.60 -15.16 -4.52
C ARG A 98 5.41 -15.13 -3.58
N ILE A 99 4.38 -15.89 -3.92
CA ILE A 99 3.11 -15.94 -3.21
C ILE A 99 2.95 -17.35 -2.68
N ASN A 100 2.90 -17.50 -1.37
CA ASN A 100 2.65 -18.78 -0.73
C ASN A 100 1.19 -19.24 -1.01
N PRO A 101 0.90 -20.58 -0.97
CA PRO A 101 -0.45 -21.06 -1.09
C PRO A 101 -1.40 -20.37 -0.12
N SER A 102 -2.59 -19.98 -0.57
CA SER A 102 -3.61 -19.36 0.27
C SER A 102 -4.26 -20.34 1.25
N SER A 103 -4.31 -21.63 0.90
CA SER A 103 -4.78 -22.69 1.76
C SER A 103 -3.75 -23.00 2.85
N LEU A 104 -4.18 -22.91 4.11
CA LEU A 104 -3.31 -23.24 5.26
C LEU A 104 -2.85 -24.71 5.21
N SER A 105 -3.71 -25.63 4.80
CA SER A 105 -3.36 -27.05 4.67
C SER A 105 -2.30 -27.29 3.61
N GLU A 106 -2.44 -26.69 2.43
CA GLU A 106 -1.44 -26.79 1.35
C GLU A 106 -0.11 -26.16 1.76
N TYR A 107 -0.14 -25.02 2.43
CA TYR A 107 1.08 -24.37 2.95
C TYR A 107 1.81 -25.27 3.97
N MET A 108 1.06 -25.89 4.90
CA MET A 108 1.64 -26.79 5.91
C MET A 108 2.21 -28.07 5.27
N GLU A 109 1.51 -28.65 4.31
CA GLU A 109 1.98 -29.84 3.57
C GLU A 109 3.26 -29.53 2.79
N ALA A 110 3.31 -28.37 2.11
CA ALA A 110 4.49 -27.90 1.39
C ALA A 110 5.71 -27.77 2.31
N LEU A 111 5.53 -27.24 3.51
CA LEU A 111 6.60 -27.14 4.50
C LEU A 111 7.07 -28.52 5.02
N GLN A 112 6.15 -29.45 5.26
CA GLN A 112 6.47 -30.80 5.75
C GLN A 112 7.23 -31.64 4.71
N THR A 113 6.88 -31.48 3.43
CA THR A 113 7.53 -32.19 2.33
C THR A 113 8.82 -31.54 1.84
N GLY A 114 9.15 -30.35 2.34
CA GLY A 114 10.28 -29.55 1.88
C GLY A 114 10.10 -28.98 0.47
N HIS A 115 8.93 -29.14 -0.12
CA HIS A 115 8.53 -28.52 -1.39
C HIS A 115 7.78 -27.22 -1.13
N VAL A 116 8.44 -26.11 -1.28
CA VAL A 116 7.78 -24.82 -1.18
C VAL A 116 6.99 -24.57 -2.46
N ALA A 117 5.72 -24.95 -2.46
CA ALA A 117 4.78 -24.57 -3.51
C ALA A 117 4.52 -23.06 -3.37
N TYR A 118 5.08 -22.26 -4.25
CA TYR A 118 4.76 -20.85 -4.36
C TYR A 118 4.49 -20.50 -5.82
N MET A 119 3.64 -19.53 -6.05
CA MET A 119 3.48 -18.91 -7.36
C MET A 119 4.54 -17.80 -7.48
N GLU A 120 5.27 -17.78 -8.59
CA GLU A 120 6.27 -16.73 -8.86
C GLU A 120 5.76 -15.82 -9.96
N GLU A 121 5.73 -14.52 -9.68
CA GLU A 121 5.45 -13.47 -10.62
C GLU A 121 6.73 -12.67 -10.87
N LYS A 122 7.20 -12.69 -12.12
CA LYS A 122 8.35 -11.89 -12.54
C LYS A 122 7.88 -10.51 -12.93
N GLU A 123 8.49 -9.52 -12.32
CA GLU A 123 8.22 -8.14 -12.66
C GLU A 123 8.81 -7.78 -14.04
N THR A 124 8.03 -7.09 -14.83
CA THR A 124 8.50 -6.46 -16.06
C THR A 124 9.03 -5.06 -15.77
N VAL A 125 9.78 -4.46 -16.71
CA VAL A 125 10.23 -3.08 -16.57
C VAL A 125 9.04 -2.12 -16.43
N ASP A 126 7.94 -2.40 -17.12
CA ASP A 126 6.75 -1.56 -17.07
C ASP A 126 5.99 -1.72 -15.75
N SER A 127 5.91 -2.94 -15.19
CA SER A 127 5.29 -3.16 -13.88
C SER A 127 6.09 -2.49 -12.77
N LEU A 128 7.43 -2.60 -12.78
CA LEU A 128 8.31 -1.92 -11.83
C LEU A 128 8.21 -0.39 -11.92
N TYR A 129 8.14 0.15 -13.16
CA TYR A 129 7.95 1.58 -13.38
C TYR A 129 6.63 2.07 -12.80
N ASN A 130 5.53 1.38 -13.10
CA ASN A 130 4.20 1.75 -12.59
C ASN A 130 4.14 1.61 -11.06
N GLU A 131 4.73 0.55 -10.50
CA GLU A 131 4.79 0.36 -9.05
C GLU A 131 5.59 1.47 -8.37
N TYR A 132 6.74 1.86 -8.95
CA TYR A 132 7.55 2.95 -8.39
C TYR A 132 6.79 4.27 -8.35
N ILE A 133 6.06 4.63 -9.42
CA ILE A 133 5.22 5.83 -9.43
C ILE A 133 4.12 5.72 -8.38
N LEU A 134 3.36 4.62 -8.38
CA LEU A 134 2.23 4.41 -7.50
C LEU A 134 2.64 4.48 -6.02
N THR A 135 3.72 3.78 -5.65
CA THR A 135 4.21 3.74 -4.27
C THR A 135 4.82 5.08 -3.83
N SER A 136 5.48 5.79 -4.75
CA SER A 136 6.06 7.11 -4.45
C SER A 136 5.00 8.17 -4.23
N LEU A 137 3.98 8.24 -5.10
CA LEU A 137 2.92 9.25 -5.03
C LEU A 137 1.98 9.08 -3.82
N ARG A 138 1.93 7.89 -3.22
CA ARG A 138 1.13 7.70 -2.01
C ARG A 138 1.81 8.11 -0.71
N THR A 139 3.08 8.56 -0.78
CA THR A 139 3.87 8.95 0.40
C THR A 139 4.25 10.42 0.37
N CYS A 140 4.50 11.00 1.53
CA CYS A 140 4.96 12.39 1.67
C CYS A 140 6.36 12.66 1.06
N TRP A 141 7.12 11.61 0.75
CA TRP A 141 8.44 11.76 0.11
C TRP A 141 8.34 12.04 -1.38
N GLY A 142 7.20 11.69 -2.00
CA GLY A 142 6.97 11.92 -3.41
C GLY A 142 7.87 11.14 -4.36
N LEU A 143 7.80 11.48 -5.64
CA LEU A 143 8.53 10.84 -6.72
C LEU A 143 9.92 11.48 -6.90
N ASN A 144 10.97 10.66 -6.84
CA ASN A 144 12.33 11.12 -7.15
C ASN A 144 12.61 10.97 -8.65
N LEU A 145 12.58 12.08 -9.39
CA LEU A 145 12.77 12.11 -10.84
C LEU A 145 14.15 11.59 -11.26
N LYS A 146 15.20 11.87 -10.47
CA LYS A 146 16.55 11.37 -10.78
C LYS A 146 16.60 9.85 -10.70
N LYS A 147 16.02 9.27 -9.66
CA LYS A 147 15.91 7.81 -9.54
C LYS A 147 15.06 7.23 -10.65
N LEU A 148 13.96 7.89 -11.03
CA LEU A 148 13.10 7.45 -12.14
C LEU A 148 13.88 7.41 -13.46
N GLU A 149 14.70 8.43 -13.72
CA GLU A 149 15.56 8.48 -14.90
C GLU A 149 16.63 7.39 -14.87
N ASP A 150 17.32 7.23 -13.75
CA ASP A 150 18.41 6.26 -13.59
C ASP A 150 17.93 4.80 -13.72
N ASP A 151 16.76 4.48 -13.17
CA ASP A 151 16.24 3.11 -13.15
C ASP A 151 15.45 2.74 -14.44
N PHE A 152 14.78 3.72 -15.07
CA PHE A 152 13.83 3.43 -16.17
C PHE A 152 14.12 4.21 -17.46
N GLY A 153 15.07 5.11 -17.44
CA GLY A 153 15.49 5.89 -18.60
C GLY A 153 14.75 7.23 -18.78
N VAL A 154 15.38 8.12 -19.56
CA VAL A 154 14.94 9.51 -19.77
C VAL A 154 13.56 9.59 -20.44
N GLU A 155 13.22 8.65 -21.31
CA GLU A 155 11.94 8.69 -22.03
C GLU A 155 10.75 8.43 -21.10
N ARG A 156 10.86 7.44 -20.20
CA ARG A 156 9.82 7.17 -19.20
C ARG A 156 9.72 8.29 -18.16
N MET A 157 10.84 8.88 -17.78
CA MET A 157 10.85 10.05 -16.88
C MET A 157 10.14 11.24 -17.54
N ARG A 158 10.43 11.52 -18.84
CA ARG A 158 9.76 12.59 -19.59
C ARG A 158 8.27 12.35 -19.72
N TYR A 159 7.87 11.13 -20.08
CA TYR A 159 6.46 10.73 -20.14
C TYR A 159 5.74 10.96 -18.80
N CYS A 160 6.36 10.56 -17.70
CA CYS A 160 5.80 10.79 -16.35
C CYS A 160 5.56 12.28 -16.11
N LEU A 161 6.54 13.14 -16.40
CA LEU A 161 6.41 14.59 -16.25
C LEU A 161 5.29 15.17 -17.13
N GLU A 162 5.20 14.75 -18.39
CA GLU A 162 4.15 15.20 -19.31
C GLU A 162 2.75 14.85 -18.78
N GLN A 163 2.58 13.65 -18.21
CA GLN A 163 1.31 13.24 -17.60
C GLN A 163 1.04 13.98 -16.28
N ALA A 164 2.07 14.32 -15.51
CA ALA A 164 1.91 15.01 -14.22
C ALA A 164 1.58 16.50 -14.36
N LEU A 165 2.09 17.17 -15.43
CA LEU A 165 1.96 18.63 -15.65
C LEU A 165 0.54 19.18 -15.47
N PRO A 166 -0.53 18.55 -15.99
CA PRO A 166 -1.91 19.06 -15.81
C PRO A 166 -2.41 19.00 -14.35
N HIS A 167 -1.74 18.27 -13.49
CA HIS A 167 -2.14 18.00 -12.10
C HIS A 167 -1.24 18.67 -11.07
N ILE A 168 -0.20 19.39 -11.51
CA ILE A 168 0.70 20.15 -10.64
C ILE A 168 0.21 21.59 -10.58
N CYS A 169 -0.22 22.04 -9.40
CA CYS A 169 -0.63 23.42 -9.13
C CYS A 169 0.57 24.31 -8.85
#